data_0e387e825badab65e424ad7015e0109f
#
_entry.id   0e387e825badab65e424ad7015e0109f
#
_cell.length_a   1.000
_cell.length_b   1.000
_cell.length_c   1.000
_cell.angle_alpha   90.00
_cell.angle_beta   90.00
_cell.angle_gamma   90.00
#
_symmetry.space_group_name_H-M   'P 1'
#
loop_
_entity.id
_entity.type
_entity.pdbx_description
1 polymer ?
#
loop_
_entity_poly.entity_id
_entity_poly.type
_entity_poly.pdbx_seq_one_letter_code
_entity_poly.pdbx_strand_id
1 'polypeptide(L)'
;DKDSRGYGVQLIWRNPDFDERIGPAAIERRNLVDRVRVASVQYRQRRIREFDEFRQFVHYFVDTTADYGADFVLFPELFTLQLLSIENEELPPHVSIERLTNYEERIKELFHDLALKFNINIIGGSTPSLREGTVHNVSHVFLRDGRVVSQDKIHPTPNERYWWNIVGGQTASLIDTDCGPIGVLICYDCEFPELVRHLVNQGINILFVPFLTDERQSYCRVRYCAQARAVENQIYVALSGSCGNLPNVHNNDIHYAQSCILTPCDFPFARDGIAADTTPNSEMIAIADLSLRALREARQRGTVRNLLDRR
;
A
#
# COMPACT_ATOMS: atom_id res chain seq x y z
N ASP A 1 -36.63 -1.69 44.87
CA ASP A 1 -36.71 -3.00 44.23
C ASP A 1 -36.40 -2.88 42.77
N LYS A 2 -35.22 -3.15 42.34
CA LYS A 2 -34.83 -3.97 41.21
C LYS A 2 -33.41 -3.68 40.79
N ASP A 3 -32.60 -4.65 41.08
CA ASP A 3 -31.28 -4.85 40.51
C ASP A 3 -31.30 -4.74 38.97
N SER A 4 -30.48 -3.86 38.44
CA SER A 4 -30.00 -3.92 37.06
C SER A 4 -28.48 -3.92 37.09
N ARG A 5 -27.91 -5.13 37.19
CA ARG A 5 -26.47 -5.34 37.05
C ARG A 5 -26.12 -5.29 35.56
N GLY A 6 -25.58 -4.17 35.15
CA GLY A 6 -24.96 -4.05 33.84
C GLY A 6 -23.63 -4.83 33.86
N TYR A 7 -23.48 -5.77 32.94
CA TYR A 7 -22.20 -6.43 32.64
C TYR A 7 -21.31 -5.47 31.87
N GLY A 8 -20.44 -4.76 32.57
CA GLY A 8 -19.35 -4.02 31.97
C GLY A 8 -18.17 -4.96 31.70
N VAL A 9 -17.92 -5.32 30.46
CA VAL A 9 -16.67 -5.95 30.06
C VAL A 9 -15.61 -4.87 29.99
N GLN A 10 -14.76 -4.79 30.99
CA GLN A 10 -13.60 -3.90 31.01
C GLN A 10 -12.43 -4.62 30.41
N LEU A 11 -12.22 -4.44 29.08
CA LEU A 11 -10.96 -4.81 28.42
C LEU A 11 -9.96 -3.68 28.64
N ILE A 12 -9.13 -3.80 29.66
CA ILE A 12 -8.02 -2.89 29.91
C ILE A 12 -6.81 -3.44 29.15
N TRP A 13 -6.58 -2.95 27.94
CA TRP A 13 -5.28 -3.03 27.29
C TRP A 13 -4.46 -1.79 27.67
N ARG A 14 -3.56 -1.91 28.62
CA ARG A 14 -2.51 -0.91 28.86
C ARG A 14 -1.30 -1.31 28.04
N ASN A 15 -0.98 -0.53 27.00
CA ASN A 15 0.31 -0.60 26.33
C ASN A 15 1.34 0.08 27.26
N PRO A 16 2.40 -0.62 27.74
CA PRO A 16 3.38 -0.04 28.65
C PRO A 16 4.28 1.04 28.02
N ASP A 17 4.30 1.20 26.68
CA ASP A 17 5.16 2.14 25.97
C ASP A 17 4.41 3.36 25.41
N PHE A 18 3.23 3.66 25.92
CA PHE A 18 2.50 4.85 25.50
C PHE A 18 3.11 6.10 26.14
N ASP A 19 3.95 6.81 25.39
CA ASP A 19 4.46 8.13 25.82
C ASP A 19 3.36 9.18 25.68
N GLU A 20 2.74 9.54 26.78
CA GLU A 20 1.70 10.58 26.88
C GLU A 20 2.15 11.98 26.43
N ARG A 21 3.45 12.17 26.08
CA ARG A 21 4.00 13.45 25.66
C ARG A 21 3.78 13.79 24.18
N ILE A 22 3.26 12.85 23.38
CA ILE A 22 2.83 13.14 22.00
C ILE A 22 1.33 13.45 22.02
N GLY A 23 1.00 14.60 22.58
CA GLY A 23 -0.36 15.13 22.51
C GLY A 23 -0.71 15.63 21.10
N PRO A 24 -2.00 15.78 20.78
CA PRO A 24 -2.49 16.27 19.48
C PRO A 24 -1.86 17.60 19.03
N ALA A 25 -1.34 18.40 19.94
CA ALA A 25 -0.71 19.69 19.67
C ALA A 25 0.67 19.60 18.97
N ALA A 26 1.37 18.47 19.00
CA ALA A 26 2.65 18.31 18.31
C ALA A 26 2.48 18.06 16.80
N ILE A 27 1.30 17.62 16.37
CA ILE A 27 0.95 17.35 14.96
C ILE A 27 0.54 18.65 14.23
N GLU A 28 0.16 19.71 14.93
CA GLU A 28 -0.43 20.92 14.36
C GLU A 28 0.55 21.94 13.74
N ARG A 29 1.87 21.73 13.81
CA ARG A 29 2.85 22.76 13.40
C ARG A 29 3.57 22.52 12.07
N ARG A 30 3.24 21.48 11.32
CA ARG A 30 3.76 21.30 9.94
C ARG A 30 2.82 22.00 8.97
N ASN A 31 3.36 22.62 7.93
CA ASN A 31 2.58 23.18 6.83
C ASN A 31 1.62 22.12 6.30
N LEU A 32 0.37 22.13 6.76
CA LEU A 32 -0.61 21.12 6.44
C LEU A 32 -1.07 21.31 5.01
N VAL A 33 -0.67 20.41 4.14
CA VAL A 33 -1.23 20.32 2.80
C VAL A 33 -2.74 20.01 2.93
N ASP A 34 -3.56 20.76 2.22
CA ASP A 34 -5.03 20.61 2.28
C ASP A 34 -5.56 19.57 1.31
N ARG A 35 -4.82 19.29 0.24
CA ARG A 35 -5.22 18.38 -0.84
C ARG A 35 -4.02 17.63 -1.39
N VAL A 36 -4.22 16.37 -1.67
CA VAL A 36 -3.23 15.47 -2.26
C VAL A 36 -3.87 14.69 -3.39
N ARG A 37 -3.23 14.62 -4.54
CA ARG A 37 -3.68 13.79 -5.66
C ARG A 37 -2.92 12.46 -5.66
N VAL A 38 -3.67 11.38 -5.62
CA VAL A 38 -3.14 10.00 -5.59
C VAL A 38 -3.53 9.28 -6.87
N ALA A 39 -2.56 8.59 -7.48
CA ALA A 39 -2.76 7.69 -8.59
C ALA A 39 -2.47 6.25 -8.16
N SER A 40 -3.34 5.31 -8.53
CA SER A 40 -3.19 3.88 -8.26
C SER A 40 -3.19 3.12 -9.59
N VAL A 41 -2.08 2.47 -9.90
CA VAL A 41 -1.89 1.76 -11.17
C VAL A 41 -2.47 0.35 -11.06
N GLN A 42 -3.35 -0.03 -11.98
CA GLN A 42 -3.68 -1.43 -12.24
C GLN A 42 -2.79 -1.92 -13.38
N TYR A 43 -1.76 -2.65 -12.98
CA TYR A 43 -0.68 -3.04 -13.90
C TYR A 43 -0.95 -4.40 -14.50
N ARG A 44 -0.79 -4.54 -15.82
CA ARG A 44 -0.94 -5.82 -16.48
C ARG A 44 0.39 -6.57 -16.52
N GLN A 45 0.46 -7.69 -15.83
CA GLN A 45 1.55 -8.65 -15.97
C GLN A 45 1.56 -9.22 -17.39
N ARG A 46 2.74 -9.20 -17.99
CA ARG A 46 2.96 -9.68 -19.38
C ARG A 46 4.39 -10.13 -19.56
N ARG A 47 4.60 -10.99 -20.55
CA ARG A 47 5.94 -11.38 -20.95
C ARG A 47 6.68 -10.18 -21.55
N ILE A 48 7.93 -10.02 -21.13
CA ILE A 48 8.88 -9.05 -21.68
C ILE A 48 10.15 -9.77 -22.09
N ARG A 49 10.96 -9.14 -22.94
CA ARG A 49 12.19 -9.72 -23.51
C ARG A 49 13.45 -9.16 -22.87
N GLU A 50 13.37 -7.96 -22.35
CA GLU A 50 14.50 -7.26 -21.75
C GLU A 50 14.02 -6.25 -20.69
N PHE A 51 14.93 -5.85 -19.81
CA PHE A 51 14.63 -4.89 -18.75
C PHE A 51 14.18 -3.53 -19.30
N ASP A 52 14.60 -3.16 -20.49
CA ASP A 52 14.22 -1.90 -21.10
C ASP A 52 12.72 -1.82 -21.43
N GLU A 53 12.08 -2.93 -21.78
CA GLU A 53 10.62 -2.98 -21.93
C GLU A 53 9.92 -2.72 -20.59
N PHE A 54 10.43 -3.31 -19.47
CA PHE A 54 9.92 -3.00 -18.14
C PHE A 54 10.08 -1.52 -17.80
N ARG A 55 11.26 -0.97 -18.06
CA ARG A 55 11.56 0.45 -17.87
C ARG A 55 10.58 1.34 -18.64
N GLN A 56 10.26 1.02 -19.88
CA GLN A 56 9.33 1.78 -20.71
C GLN A 56 7.91 1.78 -20.13
N PHE A 57 7.42 0.64 -19.64
CA PHE A 57 6.10 0.57 -19.00
C PHE A 57 6.05 1.38 -17.70
N VAL A 58 7.05 1.24 -16.85
CA VAL A 58 7.11 2.01 -15.60
C VAL A 58 7.19 3.50 -15.90
N HIS A 59 8.04 3.90 -16.84
CA HIS A 59 8.16 5.30 -17.28
C HIS A 59 6.82 5.84 -17.76
N TYR A 60 6.12 5.10 -18.61
CA TYR A 60 4.80 5.50 -19.13
C TYR A 60 3.80 5.81 -18.02
N PHE A 61 3.70 4.94 -17.00
CA PHE A 61 2.78 5.17 -15.90
C PHE A 61 3.19 6.36 -15.02
N VAL A 62 4.48 6.52 -14.74
CA VAL A 62 4.96 7.66 -13.93
C VAL A 62 4.77 8.96 -14.69
N ASP A 63 5.14 9.03 -15.96
CA ASP A 63 4.97 10.18 -16.84
C ASP A 63 3.48 10.60 -16.94
N THR A 64 2.61 9.63 -17.25
CA THR A 64 1.17 9.87 -17.35
C THR A 64 0.59 10.39 -16.02
N THR A 65 0.95 9.80 -14.89
CA THR A 65 0.42 10.23 -13.58
C THR A 65 0.95 11.60 -13.18
N ALA A 66 2.20 11.91 -13.53
CA ALA A 66 2.79 13.24 -13.32
C ALA A 66 2.10 14.30 -14.19
N ASP A 67 1.77 14.00 -15.45
CA ASP A 67 1.01 14.90 -16.34
C ASP A 67 -0.39 15.22 -15.79
N TYR A 68 -1.01 14.25 -15.08
CA TYR A 68 -2.26 14.48 -14.33
C TYR A 68 -2.04 15.21 -13.00
N GLY A 69 -0.81 15.60 -12.67
CA GLY A 69 -0.47 16.34 -11.47
C GLY A 69 -0.61 15.51 -10.19
N ALA A 70 -0.36 14.21 -10.25
CA ALA A 70 -0.38 13.35 -9.07
C ALA A 70 0.80 13.65 -8.14
N ASP A 71 0.54 13.71 -6.83
CA ASP A 71 1.56 13.80 -5.79
C ASP A 71 2.17 12.45 -5.46
N PHE A 72 1.36 11.39 -5.61
CA PHE A 72 1.75 10.00 -5.39
C PHE A 72 1.28 9.11 -6.54
N VAL A 73 2.14 8.16 -6.91
CA VAL A 73 1.77 7.00 -7.73
C VAL A 73 2.10 5.71 -6.98
N LEU A 74 1.14 4.78 -6.96
CA LEU A 74 1.26 3.47 -6.34
C LEU A 74 1.29 2.38 -7.41
N PHE A 75 2.32 1.51 -7.35
CA PHE A 75 2.45 0.30 -8.16
C PHE A 75 2.07 -0.95 -7.34
N PRO A 76 1.75 -2.09 -8.01
CA PRO A 76 1.31 -3.30 -7.33
C PRO A 76 2.42 -4.08 -6.61
N GLU A 77 2.01 -4.96 -5.70
CA GLU A 77 2.88 -5.97 -5.11
C GLU A 77 3.48 -6.88 -6.18
N LEU A 78 4.79 -7.16 -6.07
CA LEU A 78 5.52 -8.13 -6.90
C LEU A 78 5.25 -8.02 -8.41
N PHE A 79 4.85 -6.84 -8.91
CA PHE A 79 4.66 -6.64 -10.35
C PHE A 79 5.98 -6.82 -11.13
N THR A 80 7.11 -6.76 -10.43
CA THR A 80 8.44 -7.06 -10.94
C THR A 80 8.66 -8.53 -11.33
N LEU A 81 7.75 -9.45 -10.94
CA LEU A 81 7.77 -10.86 -11.35
C LEU A 81 7.84 -11.03 -12.86
N GLN A 82 7.31 -10.07 -13.62
CA GLN A 82 7.41 -10.13 -15.09
C GLN A 82 8.86 -10.13 -15.60
N LEU A 83 9.84 -9.66 -14.82
CA LEU A 83 11.27 -9.72 -15.18
C LEU A 83 11.77 -11.16 -15.30
N LEU A 84 11.14 -12.13 -14.63
CA LEU A 84 11.46 -13.55 -14.81
C LEU A 84 11.14 -14.06 -16.21
N SER A 85 10.24 -13.39 -16.93
CA SER A 85 9.92 -13.75 -18.31
C SER A 85 11.00 -13.39 -19.33
N ILE A 86 12.02 -12.62 -18.95
CA ILE A 86 13.16 -12.27 -19.80
C ILE A 86 13.93 -13.55 -20.17
N GLU A 87 14.33 -14.32 -19.16
CA GLU A 87 15.01 -15.60 -19.35
C GLU A 87 14.03 -16.70 -19.72
N ASN A 88 12.78 -16.59 -19.26
CA ASN A 88 11.67 -17.50 -19.51
C ASN A 88 12.00 -18.97 -19.19
N GLU A 89 12.73 -19.18 -18.12
CA GLU A 89 13.06 -20.51 -17.60
C GLU A 89 12.01 -20.97 -16.58
N GLU A 90 11.62 -22.23 -16.69
CA GLU A 90 10.82 -22.86 -15.64
C GLU A 90 11.73 -23.26 -14.49
N LEU A 91 11.65 -22.54 -13.38
CA LEU A 91 12.48 -22.71 -12.20
C LEU A 91 11.65 -23.12 -10.99
N PRO A 92 12.24 -23.82 -10.01
CA PRO A 92 11.62 -23.96 -8.70
C PRO A 92 11.24 -22.58 -8.12
N PRO A 93 10.07 -22.44 -7.48
CA PRO A 93 9.57 -21.12 -7.03
C PRO A 93 10.55 -20.31 -6.19
N HIS A 94 11.24 -20.94 -5.23
CA HIS A 94 12.23 -20.25 -4.38
C HIS A 94 13.45 -19.76 -5.18
N VAL A 95 13.87 -20.52 -6.21
CA VAL A 95 14.98 -20.09 -7.09
C VAL A 95 14.58 -18.90 -7.95
N SER A 96 13.34 -18.91 -8.46
CA SER A 96 12.80 -17.80 -9.26
C SER A 96 12.80 -16.50 -8.45
N ILE A 97 12.31 -16.54 -7.22
CA ILE A 97 12.23 -15.36 -6.35
C ILE A 97 13.64 -14.87 -5.97
N GLU A 98 14.58 -15.78 -5.65
CA GLU A 98 15.96 -15.40 -5.38
C GLU A 98 16.61 -14.76 -6.62
N ARG A 99 16.39 -15.32 -7.83
CA ARG A 99 16.90 -14.73 -9.08
C ARG A 99 16.36 -13.32 -9.33
N LEU A 100 15.12 -13.07 -8.98
CA LEU A 100 14.50 -11.76 -9.13
C LEU A 100 15.18 -10.67 -8.30
N THR A 101 15.81 -11.03 -7.16
CA THR A 101 16.56 -10.07 -6.33
C THR A 101 17.75 -9.45 -7.06
N ASN A 102 18.29 -10.09 -8.12
CA ASN A 102 19.36 -9.53 -8.94
C ASN A 102 18.94 -8.24 -9.70
N TYR A 103 17.64 -8.00 -9.83
CA TYR A 103 17.12 -6.79 -10.45
C TYR A 103 16.87 -5.65 -9.45
N GLU A 104 16.94 -5.89 -8.15
CA GLU A 104 16.55 -4.94 -7.10
C GLU A 104 17.21 -3.57 -7.27
N GLU A 105 18.54 -3.53 -7.43
CA GLU A 105 19.25 -2.24 -7.56
C GLU A 105 18.85 -1.50 -8.84
N ARG A 106 18.71 -2.19 -9.97
CA ARG A 106 18.25 -1.57 -11.23
C ARG A 106 16.82 -1.02 -11.13
N ILE A 107 15.95 -1.70 -10.38
CA ILE A 107 14.58 -1.25 -10.10
C ILE A 107 14.63 0.00 -9.23
N LYS A 108 15.46 0.01 -8.19
CA LYS A 108 15.61 1.15 -7.27
C LYS A 108 16.16 2.38 -7.99
N GLU A 109 17.19 2.23 -8.80
CA GLU A 109 17.73 3.30 -9.64
C GLU A 109 16.67 3.87 -10.57
N LEU A 110 15.92 3.01 -11.28
CA LEU A 110 14.86 3.43 -12.19
C LEU A 110 13.81 4.28 -11.48
N PHE A 111 13.27 3.81 -10.36
CA PHE A 111 12.22 4.55 -9.66
C PHE A 111 12.72 5.82 -8.98
N HIS A 112 13.93 5.81 -8.45
CA HIS A 112 14.55 7.00 -7.88
C HIS A 112 14.72 8.10 -8.93
N ASP A 113 15.27 7.76 -10.10
CA ASP A 113 15.44 8.71 -11.20
C ASP A 113 14.10 9.27 -11.68
N LEU A 114 13.07 8.42 -11.79
CA LEU A 114 11.74 8.85 -12.20
C LEU A 114 11.07 9.76 -11.14
N ALA A 115 11.23 9.47 -9.85
CA ALA A 115 10.69 10.29 -8.78
C ALA A 115 11.26 11.72 -8.83
N LEU A 116 12.56 11.85 -9.05
CA LEU A 116 13.23 13.15 -9.19
C LEU A 116 12.85 13.83 -10.50
N LYS A 117 12.92 13.09 -11.62
CA LYS A 117 12.66 13.64 -12.96
C LYS A 117 11.25 14.22 -13.09
N PHE A 118 10.26 13.51 -12.57
CA PHE A 118 8.85 13.88 -12.68
C PHE A 118 8.31 14.61 -11.44
N ASN A 119 9.13 14.84 -10.43
CA ASN A 119 8.76 15.51 -9.18
C ASN A 119 7.52 14.88 -8.52
N ILE A 120 7.49 13.55 -8.42
CA ILE A 120 6.38 12.75 -7.89
C ILE A 120 6.88 11.75 -6.85
N ASN A 121 6.12 11.52 -5.79
CA ASN A 121 6.42 10.46 -4.83
C ASN A 121 5.93 9.12 -5.40
N ILE A 122 6.79 8.09 -5.39
CA ILE A 122 6.48 6.79 -5.98
C ILE A 122 6.51 5.71 -4.89
N ILE A 123 5.39 5.04 -4.68
CA ILE A 123 5.36 3.77 -3.97
C ILE A 123 5.60 2.69 -5.03
N GLY A 124 6.80 2.13 -5.08
CA GLY A 124 7.30 1.25 -6.13
C GLY A 124 6.71 -0.17 -6.11
N GLY A 125 5.49 -0.31 -5.58
CA GLY A 125 4.89 -1.62 -5.36
C GLY A 125 5.67 -2.43 -4.34
N SER A 126 6.02 -3.66 -4.68
CA SER A 126 7.03 -4.40 -3.93
C SER A 126 7.88 -5.29 -4.82
N THR A 127 9.06 -5.65 -4.32
CA THR A 127 10.02 -6.55 -4.98
C THR A 127 10.71 -7.44 -3.95
N PRO A 128 11.17 -8.64 -4.32
CA PRO A 128 12.02 -9.44 -3.46
C PRO A 128 13.37 -8.77 -3.24
N SER A 129 13.83 -8.81 -2.01
CA SER A 129 15.14 -8.29 -1.56
C SER A 129 15.88 -9.39 -0.79
N LEU A 130 17.13 -9.64 -1.15
CA LEU A 130 17.99 -10.63 -0.47
C LEU A 130 18.82 -9.93 0.58
N ARG A 131 18.66 -10.31 1.86
CA ARG A 131 19.41 -9.77 2.99
C ARG A 131 19.92 -10.91 3.86
N GLU A 132 21.21 -10.97 4.08
CA GLU A 132 21.85 -11.99 4.93
C GLU A 132 21.41 -13.44 4.62
N GLY A 133 21.22 -13.74 3.32
CA GLY A 133 20.79 -15.06 2.85
C GLY A 133 19.30 -15.36 3.00
N THR A 134 18.48 -14.38 3.38
CA THR A 134 17.02 -14.49 3.46
C THR A 134 16.33 -13.54 2.49
N VAL A 135 15.24 -14.00 1.88
CA VAL A 135 14.43 -13.20 0.95
C VAL A 135 13.28 -12.54 1.70
N HIS A 136 13.13 -11.24 1.48
CA HIS A 136 12.02 -10.42 1.99
C HIS A 136 11.21 -9.85 0.83
N ASN A 137 9.91 -9.64 1.03
CA ASN A 137 9.07 -8.89 0.11
C ASN A 137 9.05 -7.43 0.59
N VAL A 138 9.62 -6.50 -0.20
CA VAL A 138 9.91 -5.14 0.24
C VAL A 138 9.25 -4.11 -0.67
N SER A 139 8.54 -3.17 -0.09
CA SER A 139 8.06 -1.96 -0.77
C SER A 139 9.07 -0.83 -0.57
N HIS A 140 9.63 -0.34 -1.66
CA HIS A 140 10.47 0.86 -1.65
C HIS A 140 9.63 2.08 -2.02
N VAL A 141 9.74 3.12 -1.23
CA VAL A 141 9.08 4.41 -1.42
C VAL A 141 10.13 5.43 -1.82
N PHE A 142 10.00 5.96 -3.02
CA PHE A 142 10.90 6.94 -3.61
C PHE A 142 10.26 8.31 -3.52
N LEU A 143 10.81 9.17 -2.67
CA LEU A 143 10.28 10.49 -2.45
C LEU A 143 10.88 11.49 -3.44
N ARG A 144 10.10 12.46 -3.87
CA ARG A 144 10.53 13.50 -4.81
C ARG A 144 11.60 14.45 -4.26
N ASP A 145 11.90 14.34 -2.97
CA ASP A 145 13.04 15.01 -2.32
C ASP A 145 14.35 14.19 -2.36
N GLY A 146 14.33 13.02 -3.00
CA GLY A 146 15.47 12.13 -3.17
C GLY A 146 15.64 11.08 -2.08
N ARG A 147 14.84 11.09 -1.01
CA ARG A 147 14.89 10.02 0.00
C ARG A 147 14.24 8.75 -0.51
N VAL A 148 14.81 7.61 -0.11
CA VAL A 148 14.23 6.29 -0.33
C VAL A 148 13.98 5.64 1.03
N VAL A 149 12.75 5.17 1.25
CA VAL A 149 12.34 4.49 2.48
C VAL A 149 11.81 3.11 2.12
N SER A 150 12.12 2.10 2.92
CA SER A 150 11.70 0.72 2.66
C SER A 150 10.77 0.23 3.76
N GLN A 151 9.74 -0.53 3.36
CA GLN A 151 8.83 -1.22 4.25
C GLN A 151 8.77 -2.69 3.87
N ASP A 152 9.16 -3.57 4.78
CA ASP A 152 9.05 -5.01 4.59
C ASP A 152 7.61 -5.48 4.79
N LYS A 153 7.18 -6.46 4.03
CA LYS A 153 5.94 -7.21 4.32
C LYS A 153 6.11 -7.93 5.65
N ILE A 154 5.21 -7.66 6.59
CA ILE A 154 5.30 -8.21 7.95
C ILE A 154 4.74 -9.62 8.00
N HIS A 155 3.63 -9.85 7.27
CA HIS A 155 2.98 -11.14 7.20
C HIS A 155 3.04 -11.72 5.78
N PRO A 156 4.14 -12.39 5.39
CA PRO A 156 4.10 -13.21 4.17
C PRO A 156 2.96 -14.22 4.26
N THR A 157 2.24 -14.41 3.15
CA THR A 157 1.18 -15.42 3.08
C THR A 157 1.76 -16.83 3.29
N PRO A 158 0.95 -17.84 3.63
CA PRO A 158 1.41 -19.23 3.68
C PRO A 158 2.10 -19.68 2.40
N ASN A 159 1.60 -19.26 1.23
CA ASN A 159 2.21 -19.59 -0.07
C ASN A 159 3.58 -18.93 -0.26
N GLU A 160 3.73 -17.65 0.10
CA GLU A 160 5.03 -16.96 0.03
C GLU A 160 6.07 -17.62 0.95
N ARG A 161 5.67 -18.06 2.14
CA ARG A 161 6.57 -18.78 3.06
C ARG A 161 6.94 -20.16 2.53
N TYR A 162 5.97 -20.90 2.03
CA TYR A 162 6.17 -22.29 1.61
C TYR A 162 6.89 -22.41 0.27
N TRP A 163 6.46 -21.62 -0.74
CA TRP A 163 6.97 -21.75 -2.10
C TRP A 163 8.19 -20.87 -2.36
N TRP A 164 8.23 -19.68 -1.75
CA TRP A 164 9.24 -18.66 -2.04
C TRP A 164 10.21 -18.42 -0.90
N ASN A 165 10.05 -19.09 0.24
CA ASN A 165 10.88 -18.93 1.43
C ASN A 165 10.96 -17.44 1.92
N ILE A 166 9.94 -16.64 1.66
CA ILE A 166 9.92 -15.24 2.07
C ILE A 166 9.77 -15.16 3.59
N VAL A 167 10.65 -14.38 4.21
CA VAL A 167 10.65 -14.08 5.64
C VAL A 167 9.98 -12.73 5.88
N GLY A 168 9.14 -12.63 6.93
CA GLY A 168 8.44 -11.41 7.31
C GLY A 168 9.34 -10.40 8.01
N GLY A 169 9.00 -9.10 7.81
CA GLY A 169 9.55 -8.00 8.60
C GLY A 169 8.97 -7.96 10.02
N GLN A 170 9.46 -7.03 10.83
CA GLN A 170 9.06 -6.92 12.24
C GLN A 170 8.32 -5.64 12.57
N THR A 171 8.50 -4.58 11.80
CA THR A 171 7.99 -3.25 12.13
C THR A 171 7.30 -2.59 10.94
N ALA A 172 6.23 -1.85 11.24
CA ALA A 172 5.62 -0.90 10.32
C ALA A 172 5.81 0.52 10.88
N SER A 173 6.32 1.41 10.05
CA SER A 173 6.62 2.77 10.46
C SER A 173 5.96 3.79 9.53
N LEU A 174 5.58 4.91 10.12
CA LEU A 174 5.16 6.09 9.39
C LEU A 174 6.29 6.57 8.46
N ILE A 175 5.94 6.97 7.26
CA ILE A 175 6.83 7.64 6.30
C ILE A 175 6.41 9.10 6.20
N ASP A 176 7.33 9.99 6.56
CA ASP A 176 7.11 11.43 6.50
C ASP A 176 7.38 11.95 5.09
N THR A 177 6.40 12.63 4.50
CA THR A 177 6.49 13.17 3.14
C THR A 177 6.10 14.65 3.13
N ASP A 178 6.41 15.33 2.05
CA ASP A 178 5.99 16.72 1.83
C ASP A 178 4.46 16.89 1.73
N CYS A 179 3.73 15.81 1.45
CA CYS A 179 2.26 15.76 1.43
C CYS A 179 1.65 15.30 2.76
N GLY A 180 2.47 15.16 3.81
CA GLY A 180 2.07 14.65 5.11
C GLY A 180 2.43 13.18 5.31
N PRO A 181 2.14 12.65 6.51
CA PRO A 181 2.53 11.30 6.88
C PRO A 181 1.68 10.22 6.20
N ILE A 182 2.36 9.22 5.66
CA ILE A 182 1.76 8.07 5.00
C ILE A 182 2.20 6.75 5.66
N GLY A 183 1.47 5.68 5.39
CA GLY A 183 1.87 4.31 5.70
C GLY A 183 1.86 3.45 4.45
N VAL A 184 2.66 2.38 4.46
CA VAL A 184 2.63 1.34 3.43
C VAL A 184 2.49 -0.01 4.12
N LEU A 185 1.53 -0.81 3.67
CA LEU A 185 1.34 -2.20 4.10
C LEU A 185 1.10 -3.07 2.87
N ILE A 186 1.80 -4.19 2.77
CA ILE A 186 1.78 -5.00 1.57
C ILE A 186 0.69 -6.07 1.67
N CYS A 187 -0.34 -5.95 0.83
CA CYS A 187 -1.36 -6.98 0.57
C CYS A 187 -1.98 -7.55 1.86
N TYR A 188 -1.60 -8.76 2.24
CA TYR A 188 -2.09 -9.49 3.42
C TYR A 188 -1.93 -8.71 4.72
N ASP A 189 -0.92 -7.83 4.83
CA ASP A 189 -0.72 -7.01 6.03
C ASP A 189 -1.93 -6.11 6.35
N CYS A 190 -2.67 -5.64 5.33
CA CYS A 190 -3.85 -4.80 5.56
C CYS A 190 -5.04 -5.56 6.18
N GLU A 191 -5.00 -6.90 6.17
CA GLU A 191 -6.03 -7.73 6.80
C GLU A 191 -5.91 -7.74 8.33
N PHE A 192 -4.77 -7.32 8.89
CA PHE A 192 -4.51 -7.23 10.32
C PHE A 192 -4.82 -5.82 10.85
N PRO A 193 -5.93 -5.60 11.56
CA PRO A 193 -6.34 -4.27 12.01
C PRO A 193 -5.31 -3.62 12.96
N GLU A 194 -4.56 -4.42 13.70
CA GLU A 194 -3.56 -3.97 14.65
C GLU A 194 -2.44 -3.18 13.97
N LEU A 195 -1.95 -3.64 12.82
CA LEU A 195 -0.90 -2.96 12.05
C LEU A 195 -1.36 -1.59 11.56
N VAL A 196 -2.56 -1.53 10.99
CA VAL A 196 -3.11 -0.26 10.52
C VAL A 196 -3.34 0.68 11.68
N ARG A 197 -3.87 0.17 12.80
CA ARG A 197 -4.08 0.94 14.01
C ARG A 197 -2.78 1.50 14.57
N HIS A 198 -1.71 0.71 14.53
CA HIS A 198 -0.36 1.14 14.94
C HIS A 198 0.12 2.33 14.07
N LEU A 199 0.01 2.24 12.75
CA LEU A 199 0.38 3.33 11.85
C LEU A 199 -0.49 4.57 12.03
N VAL A 200 -1.79 4.39 12.24
CA VAL A 200 -2.73 5.50 12.51
C VAL A 200 -2.41 6.19 13.83
N ASN A 201 -1.96 5.45 14.84
CA ASN A 201 -1.49 6.03 16.11
C ASN A 201 -0.23 6.87 15.92
N GLN A 202 0.60 6.56 14.94
CA GLN A 202 1.75 7.38 14.55
C GLN A 202 1.33 8.64 13.75
N GLY A 203 0.10 8.70 13.23
CA GLY A 203 -0.48 9.89 12.61
C GLY A 203 -0.65 9.84 11.09
N ILE A 204 -0.63 8.67 10.46
CA ILE A 204 -0.84 8.58 9.00
C ILE A 204 -2.22 9.08 8.58
N ASN A 205 -2.29 9.67 7.39
CA ASN A 205 -3.54 10.11 6.75
C ASN A 205 -3.92 9.23 5.56
N ILE A 206 -2.93 8.65 4.90
CA ILE A 206 -3.09 7.80 3.73
C ILE A 206 -2.32 6.50 3.95
N LEU A 207 -2.98 5.38 3.73
CA LEU A 207 -2.37 4.05 3.69
C LEU A 207 -2.29 3.60 2.23
N PHE A 208 -1.10 3.20 1.79
CA PHE A 208 -0.87 2.59 0.48
C PHE A 208 -0.74 1.08 0.62
N VAL A 209 -1.50 0.35 -0.20
CA VAL A 209 -1.57 -1.11 -0.16
C VAL A 209 -1.32 -1.67 -1.56
N PRO A 210 -0.03 -1.91 -1.92
CA PRO A 210 0.27 -2.74 -3.08
C PRO A 210 -0.21 -4.17 -2.80
N PHE A 211 -0.92 -4.79 -3.76
CA PHE A 211 -1.42 -6.16 -3.59
C PHE A 211 -1.25 -7.00 -4.85
N LEU A 212 -1.22 -8.33 -4.65
CA LEU A 212 -1.20 -9.33 -5.68
C LEU A 212 -2.15 -10.46 -5.28
N THR A 213 -3.16 -10.71 -6.09
CA THR A 213 -4.17 -11.75 -5.86
C THR A 213 -4.46 -12.52 -7.15
N ASP A 214 -4.70 -13.81 -7.01
CA ASP A 214 -4.92 -14.75 -8.11
C ASP A 214 -6.41 -14.88 -8.48
N GLU A 215 -7.29 -14.75 -7.49
CA GLU A 215 -8.73 -14.95 -7.65
C GLU A 215 -9.55 -13.80 -7.04
N ARG A 216 -10.80 -13.72 -7.48
CA ARG A 216 -11.73 -12.70 -6.98
C ARG A 216 -11.96 -12.78 -5.47
N GLN A 217 -12.00 -13.98 -4.88
CA GLN A 217 -12.22 -14.11 -3.43
C GLN A 217 -11.00 -13.61 -2.64
N SER A 218 -9.77 -13.86 -3.10
CA SER A 218 -8.55 -13.32 -2.50
C SER A 218 -8.55 -11.80 -2.57
N TYR A 219 -8.88 -11.26 -3.73
CA TYR A 219 -9.07 -9.82 -3.94
C TYR A 219 -10.14 -9.23 -3.01
N CYS A 220 -11.32 -9.86 -2.92
CA CYS A 220 -12.41 -9.38 -2.06
C CYS A 220 -11.99 -9.33 -0.60
N ARG A 221 -11.20 -10.28 -0.12
CA ARG A 221 -10.69 -10.29 1.25
C ARG A 221 -9.81 -9.07 1.52
N VAL A 222 -8.82 -8.80 0.65
CA VAL A 222 -7.97 -7.60 0.74
C VAL A 222 -8.82 -6.33 0.63
N ARG A 223 -9.73 -6.28 -0.34
CA ARG A 223 -10.60 -5.12 -0.60
C ARG A 223 -11.48 -4.78 0.60
N TYR A 224 -12.17 -5.77 1.17
CA TYR A 224 -13.09 -5.55 2.28
C TYR A 224 -12.34 -5.14 3.55
N CYS A 225 -11.18 -5.75 3.81
CA CYS A 225 -10.34 -5.33 4.92
C CYS A 225 -9.85 -3.89 4.73
N ALA A 226 -9.33 -3.53 3.56
CA ALA A 226 -8.89 -2.17 3.26
C ALA A 226 -10.03 -1.14 3.41
N GLN A 227 -11.26 -1.48 2.97
CA GLN A 227 -12.44 -0.63 3.18
C GLN A 227 -12.74 -0.45 4.67
N ALA A 228 -12.67 -1.53 5.45
CA ALA A 228 -12.84 -1.44 6.91
C ALA A 228 -11.77 -0.53 7.55
N ARG A 229 -10.51 -0.62 7.10
CA ARG A 229 -9.43 0.24 7.61
C ARG A 229 -9.69 1.71 7.33
N ALA A 230 -10.20 2.05 6.14
CA ALA A 230 -10.57 3.43 5.81
C ALA A 230 -11.68 3.96 6.71
N VAL A 231 -12.71 3.15 6.98
CA VAL A 231 -13.87 3.53 7.79
C VAL A 231 -13.52 3.64 9.27
N GLU A 232 -12.96 2.57 9.87
CA GLU A 232 -12.75 2.49 11.31
C GLU A 232 -11.62 3.40 11.83
N ASN A 233 -10.70 3.82 10.95
CA ASN A 233 -9.58 4.69 11.30
C ASN A 233 -9.72 6.09 10.73
N GLN A 234 -10.78 6.35 9.95
CA GLN A 234 -10.98 7.63 9.26
C GLN A 234 -9.70 8.08 8.53
N ILE A 235 -9.20 7.23 7.61
CA ILE A 235 -8.05 7.46 6.73
C ILE A 235 -8.44 7.19 5.29
N TYR A 236 -7.60 7.66 4.36
CA TYR A 236 -7.66 7.21 2.97
C TYR A 236 -6.85 5.93 2.80
N VAL A 237 -7.31 5.04 1.91
CA VAL A 237 -6.56 3.82 1.56
C VAL A 237 -6.51 3.69 0.05
N ALA A 238 -5.31 3.62 -0.52
CA ALA A 238 -5.09 3.38 -1.95
C ALA A 238 -4.62 1.94 -2.16
N LEU A 239 -5.28 1.22 -3.06
CA LEU A 239 -4.94 -0.15 -3.43
C LEU A 239 -4.50 -0.21 -4.88
N SER A 240 -3.38 -0.88 -5.14
CA SER A 240 -2.87 -1.14 -6.49
C SER A 240 -2.61 -2.62 -6.67
N GLY A 241 -3.20 -3.22 -7.70
CA GLY A 241 -3.09 -4.64 -7.99
C GLY A 241 -2.69 -4.94 -9.42
N SER A 242 -2.12 -6.13 -9.62
CA SER A 242 -1.77 -6.65 -10.94
C SER A 242 -2.90 -7.44 -11.55
N CYS A 243 -3.04 -7.36 -12.87
CA CYS A 243 -3.90 -8.21 -13.69
C CYS A 243 -3.07 -8.88 -14.81
N GLY A 244 -3.70 -9.72 -15.61
CA GLY A 244 -3.03 -10.43 -16.71
C GLY A 244 -2.46 -11.78 -16.27
N ASN A 245 -1.65 -12.38 -17.13
CA ASN A 245 -1.09 -13.71 -16.90
C ASN A 245 0.43 -13.68 -17.10
N LEU A 246 1.12 -14.46 -16.29
CA LEU A 246 2.55 -14.61 -16.35
C LEU A 246 2.91 -16.11 -16.40
N PRO A 247 2.87 -16.75 -17.59
CA PRO A 247 3.25 -18.15 -17.75
C PRO A 247 4.69 -18.41 -17.29
N ASN A 248 4.95 -19.61 -16.73
CA ASN A 248 6.23 -20.05 -16.20
C ASN A 248 6.65 -19.48 -14.85
N VAL A 249 5.79 -18.74 -14.18
CA VAL A 249 6.00 -18.34 -12.78
C VAL A 249 5.04 -19.18 -11.91
N HIS A 250 5.55 -20.22 -11.28
CA HIS A 250 4.76 -21.10 -10.42
C HIS A 250 4.09 -20.32 -9.29
N ASN A 251 2.81 -20.65 -9.05
CA ASN A 251 1.93 -20.04 -8.04
C ASN A 251 1.62 -18.57 -8.28
N ASN A 252 1.89 -18.03 -9.46
CA ASN A 252 1.60 -16.64 -9.80
C ASN A 252 1.37 -16.42 -11.30
N ASP A 253 0.74 -17.38 -11.95
CA ASP A 253 0.46 -17.39 -13.39
C ASP A 253 -0.84 -16.68 -13.77
N ILE A 254 -1.76 -16.51 -12.82
CA ILE A 254 -3.05 -15.82 -13.00
C ILE A 254 -3.18 -14.70 -11.96
N HIS A 255 -3.74 -13.55 -12.38
CA HIS A 255 -3.93 -12.38 -11.53
C HIS A 255 -5.34 -11.83 -11.67
N TYR A 256 -5.92 -11.45 -10.54
CA TYR A 256 -7.18 -10.74 -10.46
C TYR A 256 -7.02 -9.46 -9.65
N ALA A 257 -7.38 -8.32 -10.22
CA ALA A 257 -7.35 -7.05 -9.53
C ALA A 257 -8.48 -6.10 -9.93
N GLN A 258 -8.86 -5.25 -8.99
CA GLN A 258 -9.55 -3.99 -9.20
C GLN A 258 -8.93 -2.96 -8.26
N SER A 259 -8.03 -2.15 -8.78
CA SER A 259 -7.35 -1.10 -8.03
C SER A 259 -8.33 0.02 -7.67
N CYS A 260 -8.10 0.69 -6.54
CA CYS A 260 -9.05 1.70 -6.08
C CYS A 260 -8.43 2.64 -5.04
N ILE A 261 -9.12 3.75 -4.81
CA ILE A 261 -8.82 4.72 -3.76
C ILE A 261 -10.07 4.85 -2.89
N LEU A 262 -9.92 4.55 -1.61
CA LEU A 262 -10.98 4.44 -0.63
C LEU A 262 -10.98 5.62 0.32
N THR A 263 -12.17 5.97 0.79
CA THR A 263 -12.40 7.05 1.74
C THR A 263 -13.15 6.54 2.97
N PRO A 264 -13.16 7.27 4.08
CA PRO A 264 -14.15 7.04 5.13
C PRO A 264 -15.58 7.14 4.57
N CYS A 265 -16.50 6.32 5.13
CA CYS A 265 -17.93 6.39 4.80
C CYS A 265 -18.63 7.38 5.74
N ASP A 266 -18.35 8.67 5.57
CA ASP A 266 -18.96 9.76 6.33
C ASP A 266 -19.11 10.98 5.43
N PHE A 267 -19.95 11.91 5.80
CA PHE A 267 -20.06 13.20 5.13
C PHE A 267 -18.76 14.01 5.41
N PRO A 268 -18.03 14.57 4.43
CA PRO A 268 -18.41 14.85 3.02
C PRO A 268 -17.78 13.89 1.98
N PHE A 269 -17.41 12.67 2.34
CA PHE A 269 -16.76 11.72 1.43
C PHE A 269 -17.76 11.07 0.47
N ALA A 270 -17.23 10.22 -0.45
CA ALA A 270 -18.05 9.42 -1.34
C ALA A 270 -19.00 8.51 -0.53
N ARG A 271 -20.24 8.37 -0.99
CA ARG A 271 -21.31 7.67 -0.23
C ARG A 271 -21.02 6.21 0.03
N ASP A 272 -20.32 5.57 -0.91
CA ASP A 272 -19.89 4.16 -0.84
C ASP A 272 -18.45 4.00 -0.34
N GLY A 273 -17.78 5.12 0.01
CA GLY A 273 -16.39 5.12 0.44
C GLY A 273 -15.39 4.86 -0.68
N ILE A 274 -15.77 5.08 -1.96
CA ILE A 274 -14.90 4.88 -3.12
C ILE A 274 -14.69 6.22 -3.82
N ALA A 275 -13.47 6.78 -3.76
CA ALA A 275 -13.13 8.01 -4.47
C ALA A 275 -12.88 7.74 -5.96
N ALA A 276 -12.22 6.63 -6.27
CA ALA A 276 -11.97 6.15 -7.62
C ALA A 276 -11.73 4.64 -7.60
N ASP A 277 -12.09 3.94 -8.67
CA ASP A 277 -11.73 2.54 -8.90
C ASP A 277 -11.50 2.28 -10.39
N THR A 278 -10.90 1.12 -10.68
CA THR A 278 -10.64 0.66 -12.05
C THR A 278 -11.68 -0.39 -12.47
N THR A 279 -11.78 -0.64 -13.77
CA THR A 279 -12.48 -1.83 -14.28
C THR A 279 -11.69 -3.08 -13.86
N PRO A 280 -12.36 -4.13 -13.33
CA PRO A 280 -11.67 -5.38 -13.00
C PRO A 280 -10.85 -5.93 -14.15
N ASN A 281 -9.62 -6.36 -13.87
CA ASN A 281 -8.71 -7.01 -14.81
C ASN A 281 -8.35 -6.22 -16.08
N SER A 282 -8.56 -4.91 -16.10
CA SER A 282 -8.16 -4.01 -17.19
C SER A 282 -7.00 -3.13 -16.76
N GLU A 283 -5.97 -2.99 -17.59
CA GLU A 283 -4.85 -2.08 -17.31
C GLU A 283 -5.34 -0.63 -17.33
N MET A 284 -5.26 0.04 -16.20
CA MET A 284 -5.82 1.37 -15.99
C MET A 284 -5.10 2.09 -14.84
N ILE A 285 -5.43 3.36 -14.67
CA ILE A 285 -5.03 4.17 -13.53
C ILE A 285 -6.28 4.72 -12.86
N ALA A 286 -6.45 4.52 -11.57
CA ALA A 286 -7.42 5.23 -10.76
C ALA A 286 -6.76 6.48 -10.18
N ILE A 287 -7.37 7.65 -10.35
CA ILE A 287 -6.85 8.92 -9.83
C ILE A 287 -7.93 9.61 -9.01
N ALA A 288 -7.57 10.11 -7.82
CA ALA A 288 -8.47 10.87 -6.96
C ALA A 288 -7.75 12.02 -6.26
N ASP A 289 -8.49 13.08 -6.04
CA ASP A 289 -8.12 14.19 -5.16
C ASP A 289 -8.60 13.93 -3.73
N LEU A 290 -7.69 13.86 -2.79
CA LEU A 290 -7.94 13.57 -1.39
C LEU A 290 -7.85 14.86 -0.56
N SER A 291 -8.96 15.26 0.07
CA SER A 291 -8.99 16.43 0.94
C SER A 291 -8.52 16.08 2.34
N LEU A 292 -7.28 16.38 2.67
CA LEU A 292 -6.76 16.19 4.03
C LEU A 292 -7.44 17.16 5.02
N ARG A 293 -7.91 18.31 4.55
CA ARG A 293 -8.71 19.23 5.35
C ARG A 293 -10.04 18.59 5.76
N ALA A 294 -10.79 18.04 4.79
CA ALA A 294 -12.05 17.35 5.06
C ALA A 294 -11.85 16.15 6.00
N LEU A 295 -10.72 15.43 5.86
CA LEU A 295 -10.39 14.32 6.75
C LEU A 295 -10.19 14.80 8.20
N ARG A 296 -9.45 15.89 8.40
CA ARG A 296 -9.27 16.49 9.74
C ARG A 296 -10.60 16.96 10.35
N GLU A 297 -11.44 17.61 9.54
CA GLU A 297 -12.76 18.09 9.97
C GLU A 297 -13.67 16.92 10.35
N ALA A 298 -13.72 15.85 9.53
CA ALA A 298 -14.51 14.66 9.82
C ALA A 298 -14.07 13.94 11.11
N ARG A 299 -12.77 13.85 11.36
CA ARG A 299 -12.23 13.29 12.61
C ARG A 299 -12.67 14.05 13.87
N GLN A 300 -12.86 15.38 13.74
CA GLN A 300 -13.23 16.25 14.87
C GLN A 300 -14.73 16.47 14.99
N ARG A 301 -15.45 16.61 13.86
CA ARG A 301 -16.84 17.09 13.79
C ARG A 301 -17.75 16.25 12.88
N GLY A 302 -17.28 15.08 12.40
CA GLY A 302 -18.06 14.18 11.56
C GLY A 302 -19.27 13.60 12.30
N THR A 303 -20.14 12.91 11.56
CA THR A 303 -21.34 12.24 12.12
C THR A 303 -20.96 11.08 13.03
N VAL A 304 -19.77 10.48 12.79
CA VAL A 304 -19.12 9.49 13.64
C VAL A 304 -17.64 9.89 13.82
N ARG A 305 -17.06 9.51 14.94
CA ARG A 305 -15.69 9.88 15.28
C ARG A 305 -14.87 8.66 15.67
N ASN A 306 -14.87 7.67 14.78
CA ASN A 306 -14.24 6.36 15.03
C ASN A 306 -12.78 6.48 15.52
N LEU A 307 -12.01 7.42 14.97
CA LEU A 307 -10.63 7.66 15.39
C LEU A 307 -10.53 8.24 16.81
N LEU A 308 -11.43 9.16 17.17
CA LEU A 308 -11.43 9.85 18.46
C LEU A 308 -12.06 9.01 19.57
N ASP A 309 -13.16 8.31 19.27
CA ASP A 309 -13.97 7.57 20.24
C ASP A 309 -13.42 6.16 20.53
N ARG A 310 -12.40 5.71 19.79
CA ARG A 310 -11.70 4.45 20.07
C ARG A 310 -10.94 4.56 21.41
N ARG A 311 -11.08 3.58 22.26
CA ARG A 311 -10.44 3.52 23.58
C ARG A 311 -9.75 2.19 23.80
#